data_da99228cd3e2c5fb592bd038310e015d
#
_entry.id   da99228cd3e2c5fb592bd038310e015d
#
_cell.length_a   1.000
_cell.length_b   1.000
_cell.length_c   1.000
_cell.angle_alpha   90.00
_cell.angle_beta   90.00
_cell.angle_gamma   90.00
#
_symmetry.space_group_name_H-M   'P 1'
#
loop_
_entity.id
_entity.type
_entity.pdbx_description
1 polymer ?
#
loop_
_entity_poly.entity_id
_entity_poly.type
_entity_poly.pdbx_seq_one_letter_code
_entity_poly.pdbx_strand_id
1 'polypeptide(L)'
;DARVTRHLTNFGIAVAAGHSNASLNDLQRSIDQGLKLFTHLGNGCPASLPRHDNIVQRVLAVSDQLKISFIADGHHVPAFALKNYLGMIPDENIVIVTDAISAAGLGPGSYELSGQVVEVDDDGAAWAACRTHYAGCASTFQQMIEVLKGPVGVSEDQIRQWMIANPLQLLAADQTHAG
;
A
#
# COMPACT_ATOMS: atom_id res chain seq x y z
N ASP A 1 -9.19 -11.39 10.42
CA ASP A 1 -9.46 -12.18 11.63
C ASP A 1 -8.13 -12.69 12.20
N ALA A 2 -7.84 -12.35 13.44
CA ALA A 2 -6.58 -12.71 14.13
C ALA A 2 -6.28 -14.22 14.16
N ARG A 3 -7.30 -15.08 14.11
CA ARG A 3 -7.12 -16.55 14.02
C ARG A 3 -6.55 -16.97 12.66
N VAL A 4 -6.99 -16.33 11.58
CA VAL A 4 -6.45 -16.58 10.23
C VAL A 4 -5.01 -16.08 10.17
N THR A 5 -4.73 -14.88 10.69
CA THR A 5 -3.36 -14.36 10.79
C THR A 5 -2.45 -15.36 11.48
N ARG A 6 -2.80 -15.80 12.71
CA ARG A 6 -2.02 -16.80 13.46
C ARG A 6 -1.81 -18.09 12.67
N HIS A 7 -2.87 -18.59 12.02
CA HIS A 7 -2.78 -19.82 11.25
C HIS A 7 -1.74 -19.71 10.13
N LEU A 8 -1.80 -18.65 9.32
CA LEU A 8 -0.87 -18.40 8.22
C LEU A 8 0.56 -18.15 8.73
N THR A 9 0.71 -17.38 9.78
CA THR A 9 2.02 -17.07 10.39
C THR A 9 2.71 -18.33 10.91
N ASN A 10 1.94 -19.29 11.48
CA ASN A 10 2.49 -20.58 11.93
C ASN A 10 3.05 -21.43 10.77
N PHE A 11 2.69 -21.14 9.52
CA PHE A 11 3.29 -21.76 8.32
C PHE A 11 4.43 -20.93 7.73
N GLY A 12 4.92 -19.90 8.42
CA GLY A 12 5.97 -19.02 7.92
C GLY A 12 5.49 -18.08 6.80
N ILE A 13 4.19 -17.78 6.72
CA ILE A 13 3.64 -16.89 5.69
C ILE A 13 3.58 -15.46 6.24
N ALA A 14 4.23 -14.52 5.54
CA ALA A 14 4.08 -13.10 5.81
C ALA A 14 2.64 -12.66 5.52
N VAL A 15 1.95 -12.17 6.55
CA VAL A 15 0.54 -11.79 6.44
C VAL A 15 0.41 -10.29 6.31
N ALA A 16 -0.31 -9.85 5.27
CA ALA A 16 -0.71 -8.47 5.07
C ALA A 16 -2.24 -8.31 5.24
N ALA A 17 -2.67 -7.19 5.80
CA ALA A 17 -4.06 -6.76 5.80
C ALA A 17 -4.26 -5.66 4.75
N GLY A 18 -5.42 -5.64 4.11
CA GLY A 18 -5.84 -4.61 3.16
C GLY A 18 -7.34 -4.70 2.91
N HIS A 19 -7.92 -3.72 2.20
CA HIS A 19 -9.36 -3.67 1.89
C HIS A 19 -10.24 -3.93 3.12
N SER A 20 -9.88 -3.35 4.26
CA SER A 20 -10.46 -3.66 5.56
C SER A 20 -10.98 -2.40 6.25
N ASN A 21 -12.03 -2.55 7.03
CA ASN A 21 -12.47 -1.55 8.00
C ASN A 21 -12.36 -2.09 9.44
N ALA A 22 -11.28 -2.82 9.72
CA ALA A 22 -11.01 -3.38 11.04
C ALA A 22 -11.02 -2.31 12.14
N SER A 23 -11.54 -2.66 13.32
CA SER A 23 -11.39 -1.81 14.51
C SER A 23 -9.92 -1.76 14.95
N LEU A 24 -9.55 -0.75 15.75
CA LEU A 24 -8.21 -0.68 16.33
C LEU A 24 -7.87 -1.94 17.14
N ASN A 25 -8.85 -2.48 17.89
CA ASN A 25 -8.70 -3.72 18.65
C ASN A 25 -8.48 -4.95 17.72
N ASP A 26 -9.15 -5.01 16.55
CA ASP A 26 -8.92 -6.09 15.60
C ASP A 26 -7.54 -6.00 14.94
N LEU A 27 -7.07 -4.80 14.63
CA LEU A 27 -5.71 -4.56 14.15
C LEU A 27 -4.70 -5.02 15.20
N GLN A 28 -4.82 -4.56 16.45
CA GLN A 28 -3.91 -4.93 17.53
C GLN A 28 -3.87 -6.45 17.75
N ARG A 29 -5.03 -7.10 17.83
CA ARG A 29 -5.09 -8.57 17.96
C ARG A 29 -4.44 -9.30 16.77
N SER A 30 -4.53 -8.73 15.56
CA SER A 30 -3.89 -9.32 14.39
C SER A 30 -2.38 -9.11 14.39
N ILE A 31 -1.90 -7.94 14.86
CA ILE A 31 -0.47 -7.64 15.07
C ILE A 31 0.11 -8.62 16.10
N ASP A 32 -0.56 -8.84 17.24
CA ASP A 32 -0.16 -9.79 18.27
C ASP A 32 -0.08 -11.24 17.74
N GLN A 33 -0.79 -11.55 16.66
CA GLN A 33 -0.76 -12.85 15.98
C GLN A 33 0.16 -12.87 14.74
N GLY A 34 0.99 -11.83 14.54
CA GLY A 34 2.03 -11.80 13.52
C GLY A 34 1.64 -11.11 12.22
N LEU A 35 0.62 -10.24 12.19
CA LEU A 35 0.38 -9.35 11.07
C LEU A 35 1.62 -8.45 10.88
N LYS A 36 2.18 -8.43 9.66
CA LYS A 36 3.43 -7.73 9.35
C LYS A 36 3.25 -6.45 8.54
N LEU A 37 2.17 -6.36 7.75
CA LEU A 37 1.98 -5.28 6.79
C LEU A 37 0.50 -4.87 6.74
N PHE A 38 0.25 -3.57 6.59
CA PHE A 38 -1.01 -3.08 6.04
C PHE A 38 -0.75 -2.55 4.63
N THR A 39 -1.41 -3.14 3.63
CA THR A 39 -1.10 -2.85 2.23
C THR A 39 -1.86 -1.63 1.71
N HIS A 40 -1.23 -0.86 0.80
CA HIS A 40 -1.74 0.28 0.02
C HIS A 40 -2.73 1.16 0.82
N LEU A 41 -2.28 1.66 2.00
CA LEU A 41 -3.10 2.48 2.89
C LEU A 41 -3.72 3.66 2.14
N GLY A 42 -5.01 3.89 2.38
CA GLY A 42 -5.82 4.88 1.66
C GLY A 42 -6.59 4.30 0.47
N ASN A 43 -6.27 3.07 0.04
CA ASN A 43 -6.95 2.38 -1.06
C ASN A 43 -7.76 1.19 -0.55
N GLY A 44 -8.81 0.80 -1.31
CA GLY A 44 -9.71 -0.29 -0.92
C GLY A 44 -10.54 -0.02 0.34
N CYS A 45 -10.62 1.23 0.79
CA CYS A 45 -11.50 1.67 1.85
C CYS A 45 -12.73 2.40 1.25
N PRO A 46 -13.84 2.56 2.02
CA PRO A 46 -14.99 3.34 1.55
C PRO A 46 -14.60 4.77 1.20
N ALA A 47 -15.19 5.32 0.11
CA ALA A 47 -14.96 6.69 -0.31
C ALA A 47 -15.39 7.73 0.74
N SER A 48 -16.37 7.38 1.58
CA SER A 48 -16.80 8.19 2.73
C SER A 48 -16.45 7.48 4.02
N LEU A 49 -15.64 8.12 4.84
CA LEU A 49 -15.18 7.59 6.13
C LEU A 49 -15.67 8.44 7.30
N PRO A 50 -15.90 7.85 8.48
CA PRO A 50 -16.09 8.60 9.71
C PRO A 50 -14.93 9.58 9.93
N ARG A 51 -15.27 10.78 10.42
CA ARG A 51 -14.31 11.91 10.50
C ARG A 51 -13.01 11.58 11.24
N HIS A 52 -13.06 10.87 12.34
CA HIS A 52 -11.91 10.60 13.20
C HIS A 52 -11.65 9.12 13.41
N ASP A 53 -12.67 8.30 13.61
CA ASP A 53 -12.53 6.87 13.82
C ASP A 53 -12.73 6.12 12.50
N ASN A 54 -11.66 6.00 11.72
CA ASN A 54 -11.65 5.33 10.43
C ASN A 54 -10.39 4.49 10.27
N ILE A 55 -10.37 3.62 9.25
CA ILE A 55 -9.28 2.67 9.06
C ILE A 55 -7.93 3.35 8.84
N VAL A 56 -7.87 4.51 8.18
CA VAL A 56 -6.62 5.22 7.95
C VAL A 56 -6.03 5.68 9.29
N GLN A 57 -6.84 6.33 10.13
CA GLN A 57 -6.40 6.80 11.45
C GLN A 57 -6.02 5.65 12.38
N ARG A 58 -6.76 4.53 12.33
CA ARG A 58 -6.47 3.35 13.15
C ARG A 58 -5.15 2.69 12.75
N VAL A 59 -4.85 2.60 11.44
CA VAL A 59 -3.58 2.05 10.95
C VAL A 59 -2.42 2.97 11.31
N LEU A 60 -2.57 4.28 11.16
CA LEU A 60 -1.56 5.24 11.58
C LEU A 60 -1.28 5.18 13.09
N ALA A 61 -2.29 4.89 13.92
CA ALA A 61 -2.14 4.76 15.38
C ALA A 61 -1.29 3.55 15.82
N VAL A 62 -1.04 2.58 14.94
CA VAL A 62 -0.21 1.39 15.19
C VAL A 62 0.97 1.31 14.22
N SER A 63 1.36 2.43 13.62
CA SER A 63 2.39 2.50 12.58
C SER A 63 3.81 2.18 13.07
N ASP A 64 4.04 2.14 14.37
CA ASP A 64 5.27 1.69 15.01
C ASP A 64 5.39 0.16 15.11
N GLN A 65 4.29 -0.59 14.90
CA GLN A 65 4.20 -2.03 15.14
C GLN A 65 4.13 -2.86 13.86
N LEU A 66 3.86 -2.26 12.71
CA LEU A 66 3.77 -2.96 11.42
C LEU A 66 4.25 -2.07 10.27
N LYS A 67 4.64 -2.71 9.18
CA LYS A 67 4.93 -1.96 7.95
C LYS A 67 3.64 -1.51 7.28
N ILE A 68 3.71 -0.36 6.60
CA ILE A 68 2.56 0.21 5.87
C ILE A 68 3.01 0.50 4.44
N SER A 69 2.29 -0.04 3.45
CA SER A 69 2.62 0.28 2.07
C SER A 69 1.71 1.35 1.47
N PHE A 70 2.25 2.06 0.48
CA PHE A 70 1.56 3.09 -0.28
C PHE A 70 1.81 2.92 -1.77
N ILE A 71 0.81 3.28 -2.58
CA ILE A 71 0.96 3.50 -4.02
C ILE A 71 1.31 4.99 -4.19
N ALA A 72 2.55 5.27 -4.61
CA ALA A 72 3.08 6.63 -4.63
C ALA A 72 3.00 7.27 -6.02
N ASP A 73 1.96 7.00 -6.79
CA ASP A 73 1.77 7.46 -8.17
C ASP A 73 1.18 8.88 -8.27
N GLY A 74 0.71 9.46 -7.16
CA GLY A 74 0.06 10.76 -7.12
C GLY A 74 -1.42 10.76 -7.50
N HIS A 75 -1.94 9.62 -7.98
CA HIS A 75 -3.36 9.43 -8.34
C HIS A 75 -4.13 8.76 -7.21
N HIS A 76 -3.67 7.60 -6.76
CA HIS A 76 -4.29 6.83 -5.67
C HIS A 76 -4.30 7.62 -4.35
N VAL A 77 -3.18 8.23 -4.03
CA VAL A 77 -3.05 9.14 -2.88
C VAL A 77 -2.42 10.45 -3.38
N PRO A 78 -3.14 11.59 -3.31
CA PRO A 78 -2.58 12.87 -3.71
C PRO A 78 -1.28 13.18 -2.97
N ALA A 79 -0.29 13.77 -3.64
CA ALA A 79 1.06 13.95 -3.11
C ALA A 79 1.09 14.68 -1.75
N PHE A 80 0.21 15.67 -1.53
CA PHE A 80 0.12 16.37 -0.25
C PHE A 80 -0.37 15.46 0.90
N ALA A 81 -1.31 14.56 0.62
CA ALA A 81 -1.82 13.60 1.60
C ALA A 81 -0.77 12.52 1.88
N LEU A 82 -0.13 12.00 0.82
CA LEU A 82 0.95 11.04 0.94
C LEU A 82 2.09 11.59 1.80
N LYS A 83 2.51 12.85 1.57
CA LYS A 83 3.53 13.52 2.38
C LYS A 83 3.16 13.55 3.87
N ASN A 84 1.90 13.82 4.18
CA ASN A 84 1.42 13.84 5.56
C ASN A 84 1.48 12.44 6.19
N TYR A 85 1.03 11.41 5.47
CA TYR A 85 1.07 10.03 5.96
C TYR A 85 2.50 9.55 6.20
N LEU A 86 3.40 9.78 5.23
CA LEU A 86 4.81 9.40 5.35
C LEU A 86 5.49 10.09 6.54
N GLY A 87 5.16 11.36 6.82
CA GLY A 87 5.68 12.09 7.96
C GLY A 87 5.17 11.62 9.33
N MET A 88 4.16 10.76 9.39
CA MET A 88 3.59 10.21 10.63
C MET A 88 4.08 8.78 10.94
N ILE A 89 4.79 8.15 10.03
CA ILE A 89 5.20 6.74 10.11
C ILE A 89 6.73 6.68 10.24
N PRO A 90 7.29 5.83 11.11
CA PRO A 90 8.73 5.59 11.16
C PRO A 90 9.27 5.13 9.79
N ASP A 91 10.40 5.67 9.34
CA ASP A 91 10.97 5.38 8.02
C ASP A 91 11.18 3.86 7.78
N GLU A 92 11.55 3.11 8.81
CA GLU A 92 11.69 1.67 8.75
C GLU A 92 10.39 0.91 8.51
N ASN A 93 9.24 1.54 8.71
CA ASN A 93 7.92 0.93 8.56
C ASN A 93 7.19 1.34 7.27
N ILE A 94 7.80 2.18 6.45
CA ILE A 94 7.22 2.58 5.16
C ILE A 94 7.67 1.60 4.06
N VAL A 95 6.73 1.22 3.20
CA VAL A 95 6.98 0.44 1.97
C VAL A 95 6.29 1.13 0.80
N ILE A 96 6.97 1.27 -0.32
CA ILE A 96 6.37 1.74 -1.57
C ILE A 96 6.14 0.55 -2.49
N VAL A 97 4.91 0.42 -2.98
CA VAL A 97 4.49 -0.63 -3.92
C VAL A 97 3.85 -0.01 -5.15
N THR A 98 3.90 -0.72 -6.26
CA THR A 98 3.19 -0.28 -7.48
C THR A 98 1.72 -0.67 -7.45
N ASP A 99 1.39 -1.85 -6.93
CA ASP A 99 0.07 -2.48 -7.11
C ASP A 99 -0.33 -2.50 -8.60
N ALA A 100 0.67 -2.81 -9.46
CA ALA A 100 0.59 -2.62 -10.89
C ALA A 100 -0.27 -3.67 -11.57
N ILE A 101 -1.12 -3.22 -12.48
CA ILE A 101 -1.86 -4.07 -13.43
C ILE A 101 -1.02 -4.35 -14.68
N SER A 102 -1.51 -5.25 -15.54
CA SER A 102 -0.83 -5.63 -16.79
C SER A 102 -0.62 -4.46 -17.78
N ALA A 103 -1.35 -3.36 -17.62
CA ALA A 103 -1.20 -2.16 -18.44
C ALA A 103 -0.08 -1.21 -17.96
N ALA A 104 0.59 -1.51 -16.85
CA ALA A 104 1.61 -0.64 -16.28
C ALA A 104 2.78 -0.42 -17.29
N GLY A 105 3.08 0.84 -17.52
CA GLY A 105 4.16 1.24 -18.45
C GLY A 105 3.84 1.15 -19.93
N LEU A 106 2.62 0.76 -20.34
CA LEU A 106 2.23 0.68 -21.75
C LEU A 106 1.72 2.02 -22.31
N GLY A 107 1.46 2.99 -21.43
CA GLY A 107 0.96 4.32 -21.83
C GLY A 107 -0.57 4.39 -21.94
N PRO A 108 -1.11 5.54 -22.39
CA PRO A 108 -2.55 5.74 -22.52
C PRO A 108 -3.19 4.77 -23.51
N GLY A 109 -4.39 4.28 -23.16
CA GLY A 109 -5.11 3.35 -24.03
C GLY A 109 -6.12 2.51 -23.27
N SER A 110 -6.79 1.62 -24.00
CA SER A 110 -7.76 0.67 -23.48
C SER A 110 -7.13 -0.72 -23.40
N TYR A 111 -7.19 -1.35 -22.24
CA TYR A 111 -6.57 -2.63 -21.93
C TYR A 111 -7.59 -3.58 -21.33
N GLU A 112 -7.33 -4.89 -21.42
CA GLU A 112 -8.15 -5.90 -20.80
C GLU A 112 -7.45 -6.44 -19.53
N LEU A 113 -8.18 -6.44 -18.42
CA LEU A 113 -7.74 -7.01 -17.15
C LEU A 113 -8.80 -7.98 -16.62
N SER A 114 -8.52 -9.27 -16.63
CA SER A 114 -9.43 -10.32 -16.12
C SER A 114 -10.85 -10.23 -16.70
N GLY A 115 -10.96 -9.96 -18.01
CA GLY A 115 -12.25 -9.83 -18.70
C GLY A 115 -12.95 -8.48 -18.52
N GLN A 116 -12.29 -7.52 -17.89
CA GLN A 116 -12.79 -6.15 -17.73
C GLN A 116 -11.93 -5.17 -18.54
N VAL A 117 -12.58 -4.17 -19.12
CA VAL A 117 -11.87 -3.08 -19.81
C VAL A 117 -11.38 -2.07 -18.78
N VAL A 118 -10.09 -1.74 -18.88
CA VAL A 118 -9.43 -0.70 -18.09
C VAL A 118 -8.93 0.37 -19.05
N GLU A 119 -9.18 1.63 -18.74
CA GLU A 119 -8.71 2.77 -19.51
C GLU A 119 -7.58 3.49 -18.78
N VAL A 120 -6.40 3.55 -19.38
CA VAL A 120 -5.28 4.36 -18.92
C VAL A 120 -5.35 5.71 -19.64
N ASP A 121 -5.44 6.80 -18.89
CA ASP A 121 -5.47 8.15 -19.44
C ASP A 121 -4.07 8.74 -19.64
N ASP A 122 -4.01 9.96 -20.17
CA ASP A 122 -2.75 10.65 -20.50
C ASP A 122 -1.88 10.92 -19.26
N ASP A 123 -2.49 10.99 -18.07
CA ASP A 123 -1.79 11.18 -16.80
C ASP A 123 -1.27 9.85 -16.20
N GLY A 124 -1.63 8.72 -16.83
CA GLY A 124 -1.23 7.38 -16.38
C GLY A 124 -2.14 6.77 -15.30
N ALA A 125 -3.28 7.40 -15.01
CA ALA A 125 -4.27 6.83 -14.11
C ALA A 125 -5.08 5.73 -14.80
N ALA A 126 -5.21 4.56 -14.17
CA ALA A 126 -5.95 3.42 -14.69
C ALA A 126 -7.37 3.38 -14.12
N TRP A 127 -8.34 3.59 -14.96
CA TRP A 127 -9.75 3.69 -14.60
C TRP A 127 -10.52 2.43 -14.96
N ALA A 128 -11.45 2.03 -14.12
CA ALA A 128 -12.51 1.12 -14.54
C ALA A 128 -13.33 1.76 -15.67
N ALA A 129 -13.93 0.96 -16.56
CA ALA A 129 -14.70 1.46 -17.72
C ALA A 129 -15.83 2.44 -17.32
N CYS A 130 -16.39 2.31 -16.13
CA CYS A 130 -17.38 3.23 -15.58
C CYS A 130 -16.79 4.56 -15.04
N ARG A 131 -15.46 4.69 -14.97
CA ARG A 131 -14.71 5.84 -14.43
C ARG A 131 -15.10 6.29 -13.02
N THR A 132 -15.64 5.39 -12.21
CA THR A 132 -16.03 5.69 -10.82
C THR A 132 -14.91 5.40 -9.81
N HIS A 133 -13.93 4.59 -10.19
CA HIS A 133 -12.81 4.22 -9.35
C HIS A 133 -11.61 3.79 -10.21
N TYR A 134 -10.43 3.75 -9.61
CA TYR A 134 -9.24 3.18 -10.24
C TYR A 134 -9.34 1.66 -10.28
N ALA A 135 -8.92 1.07 -11.41
CA ALA A 135 -8.89 -0.37 -11.63
C ALA A 135 -7.50 -0.96 -11.36
N GLY A 136 -6.76 -0.37 -10.43
CA GLY A 136 -5.36 -0.66 -10.13
C GLY A 136 -4.42 0.42 -10.62
N CYS A 137 -3.12 0.18 -10.59
CA CYS A 137 -2.09 1.16 -10.92
C CYS A 137 -1.45 0.85 -12.28
N ALA A 138 -1.38 1.84 -13.16
CA ALA A 138 -0.63 1.75 -14.42
C ALA A 138 0.76 2.39 -14.33
N SER A 139 1.10 3.01 -13.19
CA SER A 139 2.39 3.67 -12.99
C SER A 139 3.50 2.67 -12.68
N THR A 140 4.68 2.98 -13.19
CA THR A 140 5.92 2.24 -12.91
C THR A 140 6.61 2.78 -11.65
N PHE A 141 7.56 2.03 -11.08
CA PHE A 141 8.40 2.53 -10.00
C PHE A 141 9.17 3.80 -10.38
N GLN A 142 9.59 3.95 -11.64
CA GLN A 142 10.29 5.15 -12.09
C GLN A 142 9.41 6.39 -11.97
N GLN A 143 8.14 6.30 -12.37
CA GLN A 143 7.18 7.40 -12.23
C GLN A 143 6.90 7.72 -10.75
N MET A 144 6.79 6.70 -9.90
CA MET A 144 6.63 6.90 -8.45
C MET A 144 7.84 7.59 -7.82
N ILE A 145 9.06 7.28 -8.27
CA ILE A 145 10.28 7.98 -7.83
C ILE A 145 10.21 9.47 -8.16
N GLU A 146 9.72 9.84 -9.33
CA GLU A 146 9.55 11.25 -9.71
C GLU A 146 8.53 11.96 -8.80
N VAL A 147 7.42 11.31 -8.47
CA VAL A 147 6.42 11.84 -7.52
C VAL A 147 7.02 12.02 -6.12
N LEU A 148 7.77 11.01 -5.65
CA LEU A 148 8.41 11.05 -4.33
C LEU A 148 9.48 12.14 -4.24
N LYS A 149 10.35 12.28 -5.26
CA LYS A 149 11.38 13.33 -5.29
C LYS A 149 10.81 14.73 -5.47
N GLY A 150 9.82 14.87 -6.33
CA GLY A 150 9.22 16.16 -6.69
C GLY A 150 8.19 16.66 -5.68
N PRO A 151 6.89 16.41 -5.92
CA PRO A 151 5.82 16.99 -5.10
C PRO A 151 5.79 16.52 -3.64
N VAL A 152 6.27 15.29 -3.35
CA VAL A 152 6.37 14.80 -1.96
C VAL A 152 7.62 15.37 -1.28
N GLY A 153 8.76 15.42 -1.96
CA GLY A 153 9.98 16.06 -1.50
C GLY A 153 10.79 15.21 -0.53
N VAL A 154 10.89 13.89 -0.77
CA VAL A 154 11.70 12.95 0.04
C VAL A 154 13.08 12.74 -0.55
N SER A 155 14.04 12.33 0.28
CA SER A 155 15.42 12.09 -0.12
C SER A 155 15.60 10.76 -0.88
N GLU A 156 16.70 10.63 -1.63
CA GLU A 156 17.06 9.39 -2.31
C GLU A 156 17.30 8.22 -1.35
N ASP A 157 17.84 8.51 -0.17
CA ASP A 157 18.08 7.50 0.88
C ASP A 157 16.75 6.95 1.42
N GLN A 158 15.76 7.82 1.65
CA GLN A 158 14.41 7.39 2.04
C GLN A 158 13.74 6.54 0.94
N ILE A 159 13.84 6.96 -0.32
CA ILE A 159 13.30 6.20 -1.47
C ILE A 159 13.95 4.80 -1.51
N ARG A 160 15.27 4.71 -1.39
CA ARG A 160 15.98 3.43 -1.35
C ARG A 160 15.54 2.57 -0.18
N GLN A 161 15.39 3.17 0.99
CA GLN A 161 14.91 2.47 2.19
C GLN A 161 13.52 1.89 1.96
N TRP A 162 12.58 2.70 1.49
CA TRP A 162 11.16 2.33 1.37
C TRP A 162 10.86 1.38 0.22
N MET A 163 11.64 1.46 -0.88
CA MET A 163 11.43 0.62 -2.07
C MET A 163 12.29 -0.64 -2.10
N ILE A 164 13.39 -0.70 -1.33
CA ILE A 164 14.34 -1.82 -1.38
C ILE A 164 14.57 -2.41 0.01
N ALA A 165 15.11 -1.64 0.97
CA ALA A 165 15.56 -2.20 2.24
C ALA A 165 14.38 -2.73 3.08
N ASN A 166 13.31 -1.95 3.24
CA ASN A 166 12.16 -2.34 4.03
C ASN A 166 11.39 -3.54 3.46
N PRO A 167 11.11 -3.64 2.13
CA PRO A 167 10.54 -4.85 1.54
C PRO A 167 11.43 -6.09 1.73
N LEU A 168 12.74 -5.98 1.56
CA LEU A 168 13.66 -7.09 1.78
C LEU A 168 13.64 -7.56 3.25
N GLN A 169 13.61 -6.65 4.20
CA GLN A 169 13.47 -6.99 5.63
C GLN A 169 12.16 -7.71 5.93
N LEU A 170 11.05 -7.25 5.32
CA LEU A 170 9.74 -7.88 5.47
C LEU A 170 9.76 -9.34 5.00
N LEU A 171 10.39 -9.61 3.85
CA LEU A 171 10.48 -10.96 3.27
C LEU A 171 11.52 -11.84 3.98
N ALA A 172 12.61 -11.27 4.49
CA ALA A 172 13.66 -12.04 5.18
C ALA A 172 13.24 -12.52 6.57
N ALA A 173 12.37 -11.77 7.25
CA ALA A 173 11.93 -12.10 8.61
C ALA A 173 11.18 -13.44 8.72
N ASP A 174 10.67 -13.98 7.60
CA ASP A 174 9.91 -15.23 7.57
C ASP A 174 10.77 -16.49 7.33
N GLN A 175 12.04 -16.35 6.92
CA GLN A 175 12.90 -17.51 6.66
C GLN A 175 13.48 -18.15 7.94
N THR A 176 13.35 -17.51 9.10
CA THR A 176 13.90 -18.01 10.36
C THR A 176 13.03 -19.04 11.09
N HIS A 177 11.83 -19.31 10.58
CA HIS A 177 10.87 -20.24 11.23
C HIS A 177 10.65 -21.54 10.43
N ALA A 178 11.38 -21.75 9.33
CA ALA A 178 11.34 -22.98 8.52
C ALA A 178 12.54 -23.89 8.84
N GLY A 179 12.69 -24.23 10.13
CA GLY A 179 13.71 -25.17 10.64
C GLY A 179 13.10 -26.15 11.58
#